data_955f7bda1605c91f06104c8dd6f842de
#
_entry.id   955f7bda1605c91f06104c8dd6f842de
#
_cell.length_a   1.000
_cell.length_b   1.000
_cell.length_c   1.000
_cell.angle_alpha   90.00
_cell.angle_beta   90.00
_cell.angle_gamma   90.00
#
_symmetry.space_group_name_H-M   'P 1'
#
loop_
_entity.id
_entity.type
_entity.pdbx_description
1 polymer ?
#
loop_
_entity_poly.entity_id
_entity_poly.type
_entity_poly.pdbx_seq_one_letter_code
_entity_poly.pdbx_strand_id
1 'polypeptide(L)'
;MNQVAEKKKTDIALASMFEADANVGMNMGAEDLALPFLRILAQLSPEVNKRDAKYVEGAEAGMIFNTVTKQAYDGEKGLNVIPCYYKREYIEWSDRGEGSSAPVAIHGVDSGIIKDTRRGADYKDRLDNGNYLENTASYYVVTEDMQTALISMKSTQLKVSRSWNSMMNSIKLQGKNGLFTPAAYSHVYNLKTVQQSNDKGTWYGWAINKVGPVQDKALYEAAKNFAESCAEGAVKVKHGEGETKSKDDVPF
;
A
#
# COMPACT_ATOMS: atom_id res chain seq x y z
N MET A 1 -27.47 -35.04 -13.42
CA MET A 1 -27.79 -33.94 -12.46
C MET A 1 -27.32 -34.20 -11.01
N ASN A 2 -27.02 -35.43 -10.59
CA ASN A 2 -26.65 -35.70 -9.16
C ASN A 2 -25.24 -35.25 -8.76
N GLN A 3 -24.24 -35.34 -9.62
CA GLN A 3 -22.82 -35.04 -9.19
C GLN A 3 -22.56 -33.58 -8.79
N VAL A 4 -23.22 -32.63 -9.44
CA VAL A 4 -23.05 -31.17 -9.08
C VAL A 4 -23.73 -30.85 -7.75
N ALA A 5 -24.85 -31.49 -7.44
CA ALA A 5 -25.56 -31.30 -6.16
C ALA A 5 -24.83 -31.98 -4.99
N GLU A 6 -24.20 -33.14 -5.22
CA GLU A 6 -23.36 -33.80 -4.21
C GLU A 6 -22.08 -33.01 -3.92
N LYS A 7 -21.41 -32.49 -4.95
CA LYS A 7 -20.21 -31.66 -4.80
C LYS A 7 -20.51 -30.39 -3.99
N LYS A 8 -21.63 -29.68 -4.26
CA LYS A 8 -22.07 -28.52 -3.48
C LYS A 8 -22.38 -28.84 -2.02
N LYS A 9 -22.98 -30.00 -1.73
CA LYS A 9 -23.25 -30.44 -0.33
C LYS A 9 -21.96 -30.75 0.43
N THR A 10 -20.99 -31.38 -0.22
CA THR A 10 -19.68 -31.69 0.38
C THR A 10 -18.90 -30.40 0.66
N ASP A 11 -18.94 -29.43 -0.26
CA ASP A 11 -18.28 -28.14 -0.10
C ASP A 11 -18.85 -27.31 1.09
N ILE A 12 -20.18 -27.37 1.30
CA ILE A 12 -20.85 -26.71 2.44
C ILE A 12 -20.50 -27.41 3.77
N ALA A 13 -20.46 -28.75 3.79
CA ALA A 13 -20.10 -29.51 4.98
C ALA A 13 -18.64 -29.27 5.39
N LEU A 14 -17.71 -29.18 4.43
CA LEU A 14 -16.30 -28.84 4.67
C LEU A 14 -16.17 -27.42 5.16
N ALA A 15 -16.87 -26.45 4.57
CA ALA A 15 -16.83 -25.06 5.01
C ALA A 15 -17.28 -24.90 6.47
N SER A 16 -18.33 -25.63 6.91
CA SER A 16 -18.77 -25.58 8.31
C SER A 16 -17.76 -26.22 9.28
N MET A 17 -17.00 -27.24 8.83
CA MET A 17 -15.89 -27.78 9.63
C MET A 17 -14.74 -26.78 9.74
N PHE A 18 -14.37 -26.11 8.65
CA PHE A 18 -13.34 -25.06 8.66
C PHE A 18 -13.74 -23.89 9.57
N GLU A 19 -15.02 -23.53 9.59
CA GLU A 19 -15.53 -22.50 10.48
C GLU A 19 -15.45 -22.92 11.96
N ALA A 20 -15.75 -24.17 12.27
CA ALA A 20 -15.65 -24.73 13.63
C ALA A 20 -14.18 -24.78 14.12
N ASP A 21 -13.24 -25.03 13.22
CA ASP A 21 -11.81 -25.10 13.50
C ASP A 21 -11.08 -23.77 13.24
N ALA A 22 -11.82 -22.67 13.08
CA ALA A 22 -11.23 -21.39 12.74
C ALA A 22 -10.15 -20.97 13.76
N ASN A 23 -9.00 -20.54 13.25
CA ASN A 23 -7.82 -20.12 14.01
C ASN A 23 -7.10 -21.22 14.83
N VAL A 24 -7.51 -22.47 14.76
CA VAL A 24 -6.79 -23.58 15.40
C VAL A 24 -5.40 -23.72 14.76
N GLY A 25 -4.35 -23.68 15.58
CA GLY A 25 -2.95 -23.75 15.14
C GLY A 25 -2.34 -22.42 14.69
N MET A 26 -3.11 -21.33 14.68
CA MET A 26 -2.65 -19.98 14.33
C MET A 26 -2.33 -19.16 15.60
N ASN A 27 -1.27 -19.53 16.31
CA ASN A 27 -0.77 -18.76 17.44
C ASN A 27 0.33 -17.78 16.99
N MET A 28 -0.06 -16.82 16.14
CA MET A 28 0.83 -15.80 15.56
C MET A 28 0.49 -14.43 16.11
N GLY A 29 1.54 -13.69 16.52
CA GLY A 29 1.42 -12.27 16.87
C GLY A 29 1.54 -11.37 15.63
N ALA A 30 1.29 -10.07 15.81
CA ALA A 30 1.45 -9.10 14.72
C ALA A 30 2.88 -9.04 14.16
N GLU A 31 3.88 -9.35 14.98
CA GLU A 31 5.29 -9.42 14.60
C GLU A 31 5.62 -10.61 13.69
N ASP A 32 4.79 -11.66 13.70
CA ASP A 32 4.95 -12.85 12.87
C ASP A 32 4.33 -12.67 11.47
N LEU A 33 3.58 -11.59 11.26
CA LEU A 33 2.89 -11.29 10.03
C LEU A 33 3.63 -10.18 9.25
N ALA A 34 3.85 -10.42 7.97
CA ALA A 34 4.38 -9.39 7.08
C ALA A 34 3.23 -8.51 6.58
N LEU A 35 3.32 -7.19 6.80
CA LEU A 35 2.40 -6.24 6.20
C LEU A 35 2.68 -6.16 4.69
N PRO A 36 1.73 -6.57 3.82
CA PRO A 36 1.94 -6.49 2.38
C PRO A 36 1.97 -5.05 1.87
N PHE A 37 2.80 -4.82 0.87
CA PHE A 37 2.71 -3.60 0.07
C PHE A 37 1.74 -3.81 -1.09
N LEU A 38 0.89 -2.82 -1.33
CA LEU A 38 0.18 -2.67 -2.60
C LEU A 38 0.99 -1.70 -3.46
N ARG A 39 1.57 -2.21 -4.54
CA ARG A 39 2.38 -1.40 -5.46
C ARG A 39 1.92 -1.56 -6.90
N ILE A 40 2.26 -0.61 -7.73
CA ILE A 40 2.02 -0.67 -9.17
C ILE A 40 3.15 -1.47 -9.81
N LEU A 41 2.82 -2.43 -10.67
CA LEU A 41 3.80 -3.12 -11.49
C LEU A 41 4.28 -2.21 -12.63
N ALA A 42 5.58 -2.01 -12.72
CA ALA A 42 6.24 -1.36 -13.86
C ALA A 42 6.58 -2.38 -14.94
N GLN A 43 6.92 -1.93 -16.15
CA GLN A 43 7.35 -2.82 -17.24
C GLN A 43 8.58 -3.66 -16.89
N LEU A 44 9.47 -3.11 -16.04
CA LEU A 44 10.70 -3.79 -15.60
C LEU A 44 10.53 -4.52 -14.27
N SER A 45 9.31 -4.62 -13.74
CA SER A 45 9.06 -5.40 -12.52
C SER A 45 9.33 -6.88 -12.77
N PRO A 46 10.05 -7.57 -11.86
CA PRO A 46 10.37 -8.99 -12.02
C PRO A 46 9.13 -9.85 -12.25
N GLU A 47 8.01 -9.51 -11.63
CA GLU A 47 6.73 -10.22 -11.72
C GLU A 47 6.13 -10.22 -13.12
N VAL A 48 6.48 -9.25 -13.96
CA VAL A 48 6.01 -9.12 -15.34
C VAL A 48 6.93 -9.85 -16.33
N ASN A 49 8.19 -10.10 -15.94
CA ASN A 49 9.18 -10.73 -16.80
C ASN A 49 9.08 -12.26 -16.73
N LYS A 50 8.61 -12.90 -17.79
CA LYS A 50 8.45 -14.37 -17.88
C LYS A 50 9.72 -15.19 -17.64
N ARG A 51 10.90 -14.58 -17.71
CA ARG A 51 12.20 -15.24 -17.47
C ARG A 51 12.74 -15.02 -16.07
N ASP A 52 12.07 -14.18 -15.27
CA ASP A 52 12.47 -13.92 -13.89
C ASP A 52 11.91 -15.00 -12.94
N ALA A 53 12.69 -15.36 -11.93
CA ALA A 53 12.26 -16.32 -10.90
C ALA A 53 11.05 -15.82 -10.09
N LYS A 54 10.77 -14.53 -10.08
CA LYS A 54 9.64 -13.89 -9.41
C LYS A 54 8.44 -13.66 -10.34
N TYR A 55 8.47 -14.19 -11.56
CA TYR A 55 7.37 -14.05 -12.50
C TYR A 55 6.06 -14.54 -11.90
N VAL A 56 5.01 -13.79 -12.13
CA VAL A 56 3.63 -14.14 -11.76
C VAL A 56 2.80 -14.23 -13.03
N GLU A 57 2.16 -15.37 -13.22
CA GLU A 57 1.35 -15.61 -14.42
C GLU A 57 0.20 -14.59 -14.50
N GLY A 58 0.04 -13.98 -15.66
CA GLY A 58 -0.98 -12.95 -15.91
C GLY A 58 -0.68 -11.58 -15.31
N ALA A 59 0.48 -11.40 -14.65
CA ALA A 59 0.88 -10.08 -14.17
C ALA A 59 1.38 -9.21 -15.33
N GLU A 60 0.85 -8.01 -15.43
CA GLU A 60 1.18 -7.02 -16.45
C GLU A 60 1.53 -5.67 -15.83
N ALA A 61 2.28 -4.85 -16.56
CA ALA A 61 2.57 -3.48 -16.15
C ALA A 61 1.28 -2.67 -16.00
N GLY A 62 1.21 -1.87 -14.93
CA GLY A 62 0.01 -1.12 -14.58
C GLY A 62 -0.94 -1.85 -13.64
N MET A 63 -0.78 -3.14 -13.41
CA MET A 63 -1.56 -3.84 -12.38
C MET A 63 -1.12 -3.44 -10.97
N ILE A 64 -2.07 -3.54 -10.03
CA ILE A 64 -1.82 -3.37 -8.59
C ILE A 64 -1.40 -4.73 -8.03
N PHE A 65 -0.29 -4.80 -7.33
CA PHE A 65 0.30 -6.06 -6.87
C PHE A 65 0.45 -6.08 -5.35
N ASN A 66 -0.01 -7.18 -4.73
CA ASN A 66 0.20 -7.46 -3.32
C ASN A 66 1.49 -8.27 -3.15
N THR A 67 2.45 -7.74 -2.40
CA THR A 67 3.79 -8.33 -2.29
C THR A 67 3.85 -9.61 -1.45
N VAL A 68 2.87 -9.87 -0.60
CA VAL A 68 2.80 -11.08 0.25
C VAL A 68 1.97 -12.16 -0.44
N THR A 69 0.72 -11.86 -0.79
CA THR A 69 -0.18 -12.85 -1.42
C THR A 69 0.16 -13.14 -2.87
N LYS A 70 1.03 -12.32 -3.50
CA LYS A 70 1.39 -12.38 -4.92
C LYS A 70 0.21 -12.19 -5.88
N GLN A 71 -0.88 -11.66 -5.39
CA GLN A 71 -2.06 -11.37 -6.19
C GLN A 71 -1.87 -10.07 -6.97
N ALA A 72 -2.20 -10.11 -8.26
CA ALA A 72 -2.27 -8.95 -9.14
C ALA A 72 -3.74 -8.58 -9.39
N TYR A 73 -4.05 -7.29 -9.25
CA TYR A 73 -5.38 -6.73 -9.49
C TYR A 73 -5.33 -5.85 -10.73
N ASP A 74 -6.38 -5.88 -11.53
CA ASP A 74 -6.54 -5.05 -12.71
C ASP A 74 -6.47 -3.56 -12.34
N GLY A 75 -5.50 -2.84 -12.89
CA GLY A 75 -5.27 -1.44 -12.56
C GLY A 75 -6.37 -0.49 -13.08
N GLU A 76 -7.07 -0.84 -14.17
CA GLU A 76 -8.16 -0.02 -14.71
C GLU A 76 -9.45 -0.16 -13.89
N LYS A 77 -9.76 -1.38 -13.44
CA LYS A 77 -10.87 -1.64 -12.51
C LYS A 77 -10.57 -1.05 -11.16
N GLY A 78 -9.31 -1.16 -10.74
CA GLY A 78 -8.83 -0.70 -9.45
C GLY A 78 -9.16 -1.64 -8.30
N LEU A 79 -8.74 -1.24 -7.11
CA LEU A 79 -8.95 -1.94 -5.85
C LEU A 79 -9.62 -1.00 -4.85
N ASN A 80 -10.69 -1.42 -4.23
CA ASN A 80 -11.34 -0.67 -3.17
C ASN A 80 -10.59 -0.84 -1.85
N VAL A 81 -10.28 0.28 -1.20
CA VAL A 81 -9.58 0.31 0.08
C VAL A 81 -10.19 1.34 1.03
N ILE A 82 -9.95 1.13 2.32
CA ILE A 82 -10.28 2.05 3.40
C ILE A 82 -8.96 2.55 3.98
N PRO A 83 -8.63 3.86 3.89
CA PRO A 83 -7.44 4.41 4.53
C PRO A 83 -7.62 4.45 6.05
N CYS A 84 -6.73 3.79 6.77
CA CYS A 84 -6.80 3.65 8.23
C CYS A 84 -5.86 4.62 8.94
N TYR A 85 -4.63 4.75 8.44
CA TYR A 85 -3.61 5.60 9.02
C TYR A 85 -2.72 6.19 7.93
N TYR A 86 -2.27 7.43 8.12
CA TYR A 86 -1.36 8.13 7.22
C TYR A 86 -0.11 8.56 7.97
N LYS A 87 1.05 8.31 7.36
CA LYS A 87 2.33 8.77 7.89
C LYS A 87 3.18 9.31 6.76
N ARG A 88 3.90 10.40 7.02
CA ARG A 88 4.88 10.95 6.10
C ARG A 88 6.26 10.90 6.75
N GLU A 89 7.24 10.37 6.02
CA GLU A 89 8.58 10.12 6.54
C GLU A 89 9.63 10.42 5.48
N TYR A 90 10.86 10.64 5.91
CA TYR A 90 12.04 10.60 5.05
C TYR A 90 12.74 9.27 5.27
N ILE A 91 12.79 8.43 4.24
CA ILE A 91 13.49 7.15 4.28
C ILE A 91 14.88 7.35 3.72
N GLU A 92 15.89 7.04 4.53
CA GLU A 92 17.31 7.16 4.15
C GLU A 92 17.78 5.88 3.50
N TRP A 93 18.38 6.01 2.33
CA TRP A 93 18.89 4.91 1.52
C TRP A 93 20.37 5.13 1.18
N SER A 94 21.15 4.05 1.18
CA SER A 94 22.45 4.00 0.50
C SER A 94 22.26 3.85 -1.01
N ASP A 95 23.30 4.16 -1.78
CA ASP A 95 23.27 3.89 -3.22
C ASP A 95 23.25 2.38 -3.50
N ARG A 96 22.81 2.02 -4.72
CA ARG A 96 22.75 0.61 -5.15
C ARG A 96 24.15 0.01 -5.18
N GLY A 97 24.28 -1.16 -4.55
CA GLY A 97 25.56 -1.87 -4.46
C GLY A 97 26.38 -1.54 -3.21
N GLU A 98 26.00 -0.53 -2.45
CA GLU A 98 26.68 -0.09 -1.22
C GLU A 98 25.85 -0.42 0.03
N GLY A 99 25.41 -1.66 0.20
CA GLY A 99 24.69 -2.04 1.41
C GLY A 99 23.51 -2.97 1.21
N SER A 100 22.67 -3.10 2.24
CA SER A 100 21.47 -3.94 2.22
C SER A 100 20.33 -3.30 1.39
N SER A 101 19.38 -4.11 0.97
CA SER A 101 18.13 -3.61 0.35
C SER A 101 17.19 -2.91 1.35
N ALA A 102 17.52 -2.98 2.65
CA ALA A 102 16.78 -2.27 3.70
C ALA A 102 17.20 -0.80 3.79
N PRO A 103 16.32 0.10 4.27
CA PRO A 103 16.69 1.48 4.53
C PRO A 103 17.77 1.56 5.62
N VAL A 104 18.62 2.57 5.52
CA VAL A 104 19.63 2.89 6.54
C VAL A 104 18.95 3.44 7.80
N ALA A 105 18.01 4.35 7.61
CA ALA A 105 17.21 4.95 8.69
C ALA A 105 15.87 5.47 8.19
N ILE A 106 14.95 5.70 9.11
CA ILE A 106 13.65 6.33 8.85
C ILE A 106 13.53 7.55 9.77
N HIS A 107 13.32 8.70 9.17
CA HIS A 107 13.26 9.99 9.88
C HIS A 107 11.85 10.58 9.79
N GLY A 108 11.35 11.08 10.91
CA GLY A 108 10.11 11.87 10.92
C GLY A 108 10.28 13.18 10.14
N VAL A 109 9.19 13.70 9.59
CA VAL A 109 9.21 14.99 8.86
C VAL A 109 9.67 16.15 9.76
N ASP A 110 9.45 16.05 11.06
CA ASP A 110 9.82 17.07 12.05
C ASP A 110 11.28 16.98 12.50
N SER A 111 12.01 15.94 12.10
CA SER A 111 13.43 15.76 12.45
C SER A 111 14.35 16.87 11.92
N GLY A 112 13.90 17.57 10.89
CA GLY A 112 14.70 18.60 10.23
C GLY A 112 15.78 18.06 9.30
N ILE A 113 15.99 16.74 9.21
CA ILE A 113 17.06 16.07 8.45
C ILE A 113 17.13 16.52 6.99
N ILE A 114 16.01 16.92 6.39
CA ILE A 114 15.98 17.40 5.00
C ILE A 114 16.81 18.68 4.81
N LYS A 115 17.04 19.48 5.85
CA LYS A 115 17.85 20.70 5.80
C LYS A 115 19.33 20.40 5.67
N ASP A 116 19.73 19.19 6.04
CA ASP A 116 21.12 18.72 6.00
C ASP A 116 21.46 18.07 4.64
N THR A 117 20.49 18.09 3.69
CA THR A 117 20.69 17.53 2.35
C THR A 117 21.08 18.58 1.34
N ARG A 118 21.76 18.13 0.29
CA ARG A 118 22.00 18.88 -0.96
C ARG A 118 21.38 18.14 -2.14
N ARG A 119 20.81 18.91 -3.06
CA ARG A 119 20.26 18.33 -4.29
C ARG A 119 21.39 17.84 -5.19
N GLY A 120 21.48 16.53 -5.38
CA GLY A 120 22.45 15.91 -6.29
C GLY A 120 22.10 16.11 -7.78
N ALA A 121 23.06 15.83 -8.65
CA ALA A 121 22.86 15.85 -10.10
C ALA A 121 21.85 14.77 -10.57
N ASP A 122 21.65 13.74 -9.77
CA ASP A 122 20.65 12.69 -9.94
C ASP A 122 19.26 13.07 -9.38
N TYR A 123 19.09 14.34 -9.01
CA TYR A 123 17.88 14.90 -8.42
C TYR A 123 17.46 14.26 -7.08
N LYS A 124 18.36 13.58 -6.37
CA LYS A 124 18.13 13.08 -5.03
C LYS A 124 18.60 14.09 -3.98
N ASP A 125 17.92 14.11 -2.85
CA ASP A 125 18.30 14.92 -1.69
C ASP A 125 19.31 14.12 -0.88
N ARG A 126 20.63 14.44 -1.05
CA ARG A 126 21.75 13.69 -0.49
C ARG A 126 22.29 14.30 0.79
N LEU A 127 22.59 13.41 1.75
CA LEU A 127 23.34 13.74 2.96
C LEU A 127 24.84 13.74 2.69
N ASP A 128 25.61 14.34 3.61
CA ASP A 128 27.09 14.40 3.49
C ASP A 128 27.76 13.01 3.53
N ASN A 129 27.08 11.99 4.09
CA ASN A 129 27.54 10.60 4.11
C ASN A 129 27.32 9.86 2.76
N GLY A 130 26.78 10.52 1.74
CA GLY A 130 26.48 9.95 0.43
C GLY A 130 25.08 9.31 0.31
N ASN A 131 24.42 9.00 1.41
CA ASN A 131 23.05 8.49 1.42
C ASN A 131 22.07 9.53 0.86
N TYR A 132 20.87 9.08 0.46
CA TYR A 132 19.84 9.99 0.01
C TYR A 132 18.53 9.78 0.78
N LEU A 133 17.78 10.87 0.92
CA LEU A 133 16.47 10.87 1.55
C LEU A 133 15.36 10.74 0.49
N GLU A 134 14.46 9.82 0.72
CA GLU A 134 13.25 9.66 -0.09
C GLU A 134 12.04 10.09 0.74
N ASN A 135 11.39 11.18 0.31
CA ASN A 135 10.16 11.66 0.94
C ASN A 135 9.01 10.71 0.59
N THR A 136 8.51 10.01 1.57
CA THR A 136 7.52 8.94 1.41
C THR A 136 6.24 9.25 2.19
N ALA A 137 5.12 9.16 1.52
CA ALA A 137 3.78 9.20 2.10
C ALA A 137 3.23 7.78 2.16
N SER A 138 3.05 7.27 3.36
CA SER A 138 2.61 5.90 3.64
C SER A 138 1.16 5.89 4.09
N TYR A 139 0.34 5.09 3.41
CA TYR A 139 -1.07 4.84 3.73
C TYR A 139 -1.23 3.40 4.17
N TYR A 140 -1.65 3.20 5.39
CA TYR A 140 -2.08 1.92 5.93
C TYR A 140 -3.55 1.77 5.59
N VAL A 141 -3.90 0.72 4.91
CA VAL A 141 -5.25 0.52 4.36
C VAL A 141 -5.79 -0.87 4.69
N VAL A 142 -7.11 -0.98 4.68
CA VAL A 142 -7.82 -2.26 4.70
C VAL A 142 -8.57 -2.39 3.39
N THR A 143 -8.48 -3.55 2.75
CA THR A 143 -9.23 -3.89 1.53
C THR A 143 -10.63 -4.38 1.86
N GLU A 144 -11.53 -4.50 0.88
CA GLU A 144 -12.91 -4.96 1.10
C GLU A 144 -12.98 -6.42 1.63
N ASP A 145 -11.96 -7.24 1.35
CA ASP A 145 -11.80 -8.59 1.88
C ASP A 145 -11.04 -8.62 3.24
N MET A 146 -11.03 -7.49 3.95
CA MET A 146 -10.44 -7.30 5.28
C MET A 146 -8.92 -7.54 5.38
N GLN A 147 -8.19 -7.52 4.27
CA GLN A 147 -6.73 -7.61 4.31
C GLN A 147 -6.11 -6.24 4.61
N THR A 148 -5.13 -6.24 5.50
CA THR A 148 -4.33 -5.04 5.78
C THR A 148 -3.21 -4.90 4.75
N ALA A 149 -2.91 -3.67 4.35
CA ALA A 149 -1.81 -3.41 3.41
C ALA A 149 -1.22 -2.00 3.59
N LEU A 150 -0.05 -1.79 3.01
CA LEU A 150 0.63 -0.50 2.95
C LEU A 150 0.77 -0.03 1.51
N ILE A 151 0.53 1.25 1.28
CA ILE A 151 0.76 1.94 0.01
C ILE A 151 1.76 3.05 0.25
N SER A 152 2.92 2.97 -0.41
CA SER A 152 3.94 4.02 -0.36
C SER A 152 3.85 4.90 -1.61
N MET A 153 3.66 6.19 -1.40
CA MET A 153 3.66 7.20 -2.47
C MET A 153 4.86 8.12 -2.31
N LYS A 154 5.67 8.22 -3.35
CA LYS A 154 6.91 8.99 -3.38
C LYS A 154 7.03 9.78 -4.69
N SER A 155 7.97 10.70 -4.77
CA SER A 155 8.26 11.47 -5.98
C SER A 155 6.98 12.10 -6.57
N THR A 156 6.64 11.85 -7.82
CA THR A 156 5.44 12.38 -8.50
C THR A 156 4.13 11.97 -7.83
N GLN A 157 4.10 10.83 -7.15
CA GLN A 157 2.92 10.34 -6.44
C GLN A 157 2.58 11.17 -5.19
N LEU A 158 3.51 11.98 -4.68
CA LEU A 158 3.22 12.90 -3.57
C LEU A 158 2.14 13.94 -3.91
N LYS A 159 1.98 14.28 -5.20
CA LYS A 159 0.86 15.12 -5.66
C LYS A 159 -0.48 14.39 -5.46
N VAL A 160 -0.55 13.11 -5.81
CA VAL A 160 -1.74 12.28 -5.62
C VAL A 160 -2.04 12.11 -4.13
N SER A 161 -1.01 11.86 -3.31
CA SER A 161 -1.13 11.79 -1.86
C SER A 161 -1.76 13.06 -1.27
N ARG A 162 -1.28 14.25 -1.65
CA ARG A 162 -1.86 15.52 -1.19
C ARG A 162 -3.33 15.66 -1.60
N SER A 163 -3.68 15.27 -2.82
CA SER A 163 -5.07 15.30 -3.30
C SER A 163 -5.96 14.35 -2.50
N TRP A 164 -5.47 13.15 -2.18
CA TRP A 164 -6.20 12.18 -1.37
C TRP A 164 -6.42 12.68 0.05
N ASN A 165 -5.40 13.21 0.70
CA ASN A 165 -5.51 13.82 2.02
C ASN A 165 -6.51 14.97 2.04
N SER A 166 -6.49 15.84 1.03
CA SER A 166 -7.46 16.93 0.89
C SER A 166 -8.87 16.42 0.69
N MET A 167 -9.05 15.36 -0.10
CA MET A 167 -10.34 14.71 -0.33
C MET A 167 -10.90 14.14 0.98
N MET A 168 -10.09 13.44 1.77
CA MET A 168 -10.50 12.91 3.09
C MET A 168 -10.89 14.05 4.05
N ASN A 169 -10.05 15.09 4.15
CA ASN A 169 -10.26 16.20 5.07
C ASN A 169 -11.47 17.09 4.68
N SER A 170 -11.87 17.09 3.39
CA SER A 170 -13.01 17.85 2.91
C SER A 170 -14.37 17.25 3.27
N ILE A 171 -14.42 16.00 3.71
CA ILE A 171 -15.65 15.34 4.10
C ILE A 171 -16.18 15.95 5.39
N LYS A 172 -17.43 16.42 5.34
CA LYS A 172 -18.14 16.94 6.51
C LYS A 172 -19.45 16.19 6.67
N LEU A 173 -19.66 15.69 7.87
CA LEU A 173 -20.91 15.01 8.25
C LEU A 173 -21.61 15.82 9.32
N GLN A 174 -22.94 15.77 9.31
CA GLN A 174 -23.76 16.39 10.34
C GLN A 174 -23.86 15.46 11.55
N GLY A 175 -23.37 15.90 12.70
CA GLY A 175 -23.50 15.23 13.98
C GLY A 175 -24.44 15.96 14.92
N LYS A 176 -24.58 15.46 16.13
CA LYS A 176 -25.41 16.09 17.18
C LYS A 176 -24.93 17.48 17.57
N ASN A 177 -23.62 17.71 17.51
CA ASN A 177 -22.98 18.97 17.92
C ASN A 177 -22.54 19.85 16.73
N GLY A 178 -23.09 19.61 15.53
CA GLY A 178 -22.73 20.35 14.32
C GLY A 178 -21.94 19.53 13.31
N LEU A 179 -21.30 20.21 12.36
CA LEU A 179 -20.49 19.57 11.33
C LEU A 179 -19.17 19.09 11.90
N PHE A 180 -18.78 17.87 11.53
CA PHE A 180 -17.48 17.28 11.92
C PHE A 180 -16.81 16.60 10.72
N THR A 181 -15.50 16.47 10.77
CA THR A 181 -14.72 15.65 9.83
C THR A 181 -14.63 14.23 10.38
N PRO A 182 -15.14 13.21 9.68
CA PRO A 182 -15.06 11.84 10.17
C PRO A 182 -13.62 11.31 10.10
N ALA A 183 -13.38 10.19 10.79
CA ALA A 183 -12.10 9.49 10.72
C ALA A 183 -11.77 9.04 9.28
N ALA A 184 -10.49 8.89 8.95
CA ALA A 184 -10.03 8.49 7.63
C ALA A 184 -10.71 7.19 7.16
N TYR A 185 -10.90 6.23 8.07
CA TYR A 185 -11.53 4.94 7.81
C TYR A 185 -13.07 4.96 7.68
N SER A 186 -13.66 6.14 7.58
CA SER A 186 -15.12 6.28 7.39
C SER A 186 -15.59 6.04 5.95
N HIS A 187 -14.69 6.10 4.98
CA HIS A 187 -15.04 6.05 3.55
C HIS A 187 -14.15 5.08 2.78
N VAL A 188 -14.76 4.47 1.76
CA VAL A 188 -14.09 3.61 0.77
C VAL A 188 -13.58 4.48 -0.37
N TYR A 189 -12.38 4.17 -0.85
CA TYR A 189 -11.74 4.77 -2.02
C TYR A 189 -11.35 3.68 -3.01
N ASN A 190 -11.58 3.92 -4.29
CA ASN A 190 -11.10 3.07 -5.36
C ASN A 190 -9.73 3.56 -5.84
N LEU A 191 -8.74 2.72 -5.71
CA LEU A 191 -7.39 2.95 -6.21
C LEU A 191 -7.27 2.36 -7.61
N LYS A 192 -7.02 3.20 -8.60
CA LYS A 192 -6.74 2.81 -9.98
C LYS A 192 -5.31 3.16 -10.34
N THR A 193 -4.85 2.60 -11.45
CA THR A 193 -3.61 3.01 -12.07
C THR A 193 -3.89 3.70 -13.39
N VAL A 194 -3.09 4.72 -13.69
CA VAL A 194 -3.16 5.45 -14.95
C VAL A 194 -1.78 5.56 -15.55
N GLN A 195 -1.71 5.34 -16.85
CA GLN A 195 -0.47 5.54 -17.60
C GLN A 195 -0.15 7.03 -17.68
N GLN A 196 1.09 7.38 -17.43
CA GLN A 196 1.64 8.72 -17.52
C GLN A 196 2.87 8.69 -18.40
N SER A 197 3.16 9.77 -19.09
CA SER A 197 4.34 9.89 -19.95
C SER A 197 4.90 11.30 -19.95
N ASN A 198 6.20 11.39 -20.18
CA ASN A 198 6.92 12.62 -20.51
C ASN A 198 8.06 12.30 -21.48
N ASP A 199 8.91 13.29 -21.74
CA ASP A 199 10.07 13.15 -22.66
C ASP A 199 11.09 12.09 -22.20
N LYS A 200 11.03 11.65 -20.94
CA LYS A 200 11.94 10.66 -20.35
C LYS A 200 11.39 9.24 -20.35
N GLY A 201 10.09 9.06 -20.61
CA GLY A 201 9.47 7.73 -20.65
C GLY A 201 8.01 7.68 -20.22
N THR A 202 7.55 6.45 -20.07
CA THR A 202 6.17 6.12 -19.68
C THR A 202 6.17 5.28 -18.41
N TRP A 203 5.28 5.59 -17.49
CA TRP A 203 5.10 4.86 -16.23
C TRP A 203 3.63 4.84 -15.83
N TYR A 204 3.31 4.07 -14.80
CA TYR A 204 1.98 4.04 -14.23
C TYR A 204 1.97 4.77 -12.87
N GLY A 205 0.95 5.56 -12.63
CA GLY A 205 0.72 6.28 -11.39
C GLY A 205 -0.64 5.98 -10.78
N TRP A 206 -0.81 6.27 -9.50
CA TRP A 206 -2.07 6.14 -8.80
C TRP A 206 -3.10 7.18 -9.27
N ALA A 207 -4.35 6.74 -9.40
CA ALA A 207 -5.52 7.59 -9.49
C ALA A 207 -6.52 7.14 -8.41
N ILE A 208 -7.07 8.08 -7.65
CA ILE A 208 -7.87 7.78 -6.46
C ILE A 208 -9.22 8.45 -6.58
N ASN A 209 -10.28 7.66 -6.42
CA ASN A 209 -11.64 8.12 -6.46
C ASN A 209 -12.37 7.75 -5.16
N LYS A 210 -13.12 8.69 -4.59
CA LYS A 210 -14.00 8.39 -3.47
C LYS A 210 -15.19 7.56 -3.96
N VAL A 211 -15.44 6.43 -3.31
CA VAL A 211 -16.61 5.57 -3.58
C VAL A 211 -17.79 6.00 -2.71
N GLY A 212 -17.64 6.02 -1.40
CA GLY A 212 -18.70 6.36 -0.48
C GLY A 212 -18.37 5.99 0.96
N PRO A 213 -19.30 6.19 1.90
CA PRO A 213 -19.11 5.76 3.28
C PRO A 213 -19.06 4.23 3.36
N VAL A 214 -18.30 3.72 4.32
CA VAL A 214 -18.28 2.29 4.66
C VAL A 214 -19.67 1.85 5.10
N GLN A 215 -20.20 0.80 4.50
CA GLN A 215 -21.57 0.29 4.79
C GLN A 215 -21.54 -0.95 5.70
N ASP A 216 -20.46 -1.71 5.64
CA ASP A 216 -20.28 -2.93 6.45
C ASP A 216 -19.68 -2.56 7.81
N LYS A 217 -20.37 -2.97 8.88
CA LYS A 217 -19.96 -2.70 10.26
C LYS A 217 -18.68 -3.46 10.61
N ALA A 218 -18.54 -4.73 10.20
CA ALA A 218 -17.36 -5.53 10.49
C ALA A 218 -16.12 -4.95 9.80
N LEU A 219 -16.27 -4.52 8.56
CA LEU A 219 -15.21 -3.85 7.79
C LEU A 219 -14.82 -2.50 8.42
N TYR A 220 -15.80 -1.73 8.92
CA TYR A 220 -15.53 -0.49 9.66
C TYR A 220 -14.74 -0.75 10.95
N GLU A 221 -15.14 -1.76 11.74
CA GLU A 221 -14.47 -2.14 12.98
C GLU A 221 -13.05 -2.66 12.72
N ALA A 222 -12.85 -3.48 11.68
CA ALA A 222 -11.53 -3.94 11.26
C ALA A 222 -10.61 -2.76 10.89
N ALA A 223 -11.11 -1.82 10.11
CA ALA A 223 -10.36 -0.62 9.71
C ALA A 223 -10.02 0.27 10.92
N LYS A 224 -10.94 0.43 11.87
CA LYS A 224 -10.71 1.16 13.13
C LYS A 224 -9.63 0.51 13.97
N ASN A 225 -9.72 -0.79 14.22
CA ASN A 225 -8.74 -1.54 15.02
C ASN A 225 -7.35 -1.48 14.39
N PHE A 226 -7.28 -1.56 13.06
CA PHE A 226 -6.00 -1.41 12.34
C PHE A 226 -5.45 0.00 12.47
N ALA A 227 -6.29 1.04 12.39
CA ALA A 227 -5.88 2.43 12.60
C ALA A 227 -5.31 2.66 14.02
N GLU A 228 -5.94 2.09 15.04
CA GLU A 228 -5.48 2.15 16.43
C GLU A 228 -4.12 1.46 16.59
N SER A 229 -3.97 0.24 16.06
CA SER A 229 -2.69 -0.49 16.06
C SER A 229 -1.55 0.26 15.36
N CYS A 230 -1.86 0.94 14.25
CA CYS A 230 -0.87 1.79 13.57
C CYS A 230 -0.47 3.02 14.40
N ALA A 231 -1.43 3.67 15.06
CA ALA A 231 -1.19 4.85 15.90
C ALA A 231 -0.36 4.50 17.14
N GLU A 232 -0.54 3.31 17.71
CA GLU A 232 0.23 2.78 18.83
C GLU A 232 1.62 2.29 18.44
N GLY A 233 1.95 2.25 17.13
CA GLY A 233 3.24 1.77 16.63
C GLY A 233 3.40 0.24 16.69
N ALA A 234 2.31 -0.50 16.88
CA ALA A 234 2.31 -1.96 16.90
C ALA A 234 2.59 -2.58 15.52
N VAL A 235 2.29 -1.83 14.44
CA VAL A 235 2.50 -2.28 13.07
C VAL A 235 3.91 -1.94 12.60
N LYS A 236 4.73 -2.97 12.39
CA LYS A 236 6.11 -2.83 11.89
C LYS A 236 6.14 -2.99 10.36
N VAL A 237 6.79 -2.07 9.68
CA VAL A 237 7.00 -2.10 8.22
C VAL A 237 8.41 -2.56 7.91
N LYS A 238 8.55 -3.61 7.10
CA LYS A 238 9.84 -4.03 6.55
C LYS A 238 10.01 -3.41 5.15
N HIS A 239 10.50 -2.17 5.12
CA HIS A 239 10.89 -1.54 3.86
C HIS A 239 12.04 -2.34 3.20
N GLY A 240 12.04 -2.45 1.87
CA GLY A 240 13.08 -3.12 1.10
C GLY A 240 12.70 -4.49 0.55
N GLU A 241 11.87 -5.28 1.21
CA GLU A 241 11.41 -6.58 0.69
C GLU A 241 10.24 -6.44 -0.30
N GLY A 242 9.41 -5.39 -0.15
CA GLY A 242 8.23 -5.12 -0.99
C GLY A 242 8.43 -3.99 -2.00
N GLU A 243 9.41 -3.14 -1.79
CA GLU A 243 9.72 -2.04 -2.68
C GLU A 243 10.81 -2.46 -3.68
N THR A 244 10.42 -3.05 -4.82
CA THR A 244 11.36 -3.10 -5.94
C THR A 244 11.66 -1.66 -6.33
N LYS A 245 12.90 -1.23 -6.08
CA LYS A 245 13.44 -0.02 -6.69
C LYS A 245 13.34 -0.24 -8.21
N SER A 246 12.26 0.25 -8.83
CA SER A 246 12.14 0.19 -10.28
C SER A 246 13.31 0.98 -10.85
N LYS A 247 13.86 0.52 -11.98
CA LYS A 247 14.82 1.33 -12.75
C LYS A 247 14.15 2.61 -13.26
N ASP A 248 12.84 2.71 -13.11
CA ASP A 248 11.96 3.77 -13.58
C ASP A 248 11.75 4.91 -12.57
N ASP A 249 12.47 4.94 -11.44
CA ASP A 249 12.65 6.18 -10.68
C ASP A 249 13.54 7.12 -11.52
N VAL A 250 12.99 7.56 -12.66
CA VAL A 250 13.60 8.58 -13.49
C VAL A 250 13.51 9.89 -12.73
N PRO A 251 14.63 10.51 -12.39
CA PRO A 251 14.60 11.80 -11.71
C PRO A 251 14.02 12.83 -12.67
N PHE A 252 13.06 13.59 -12.20
CA PHE A 252 12.45 14.71 -12.89
C PHE A 252 13.28 15.98 -12.76
#